data_4cdc405640474dd23a3dc930d5b934ae
#
_entry.id   4cdc405640474dd23a3dc930d5b934ae
#
_cell.length_a   1.000
_cell.length_b   1.000
_cell.length_c   1.000
_cell.angle_alpha   90.00
_cell.angle_beta   90.00
_cell.angle_gamma   90.00
#
_symmetry.space_group_name_H-M   'P 1'
#
loop_
_entity.id
_entity.type
_entity.pdbx_description
1 polymer ?
#
loop_
_entity_poly.entity_id
_entity_poly.type
_entity_poly.pdbx_seq_one_letter_code
_entity_poly.pdbx_strand_id
1 'polypeptide(L)'
;APAPVLEETDMIKLACLDMAGTTVLDDGAVADAFDASLSASGLSAGSPDYQAAVRYIHETMGQSKIEVFRSIFAGDLHRAEAANSAFEAAYIEAVQSNRMAPIPQAAETIEKLRGSGCAVVLTTGFAPTTRDYIIAALGWRDLITLALSPVDAGRGRPYPDMVLTALLRTGTEAVDQIAVAGDTTSDLWAGGRAGAAIVAGVQTGAHSDADFATAPHTHVLDSVADLVACIDTHNQAVSR
;
A
#
# COMPACT_ATOMS: atom_id res chain seq x y z
N ALA A 1 40.67 -1.48 -21.94
CA ALA A 1 39.58 -2.02 -21.13
C ALA A 1 38.29 -1.85 -21.97
N PRO A 2 37.47 -2.88 -22.17
CA PRO A 2 36.17 -2.69 -22.80
C PRO A 2 35.36 -1.77 -21.90
N ALA A 3 34.57 -0.83 -22.51
CA ALA A 3 33.60 -0.06 -21.78
C ALA A 3 32.67 -1.01 -21.01
N PRO A 4 32.24 -0.67 -19.77
CA PRO A 4 31.26 -1.47 -19.10
C PRO A 4 30.04 -1.60 -20.03
N VAL A 5 29.64 -2.81 -20.32
CA VAL A 5 28.33 -3.08 -20.90
C VAL A 5 27.37 -2.56 -19.85
N LEU A 6 26.69 -1.46 -20.14
CA LEU A 6 25.54 -1.00 -19.36
C LEU A 6 24.49 -2.07 -19.62
N GLU A 7 24.49 -3.06 -18.75
CA GLU A 7 23.52 -4.13 -18.77
C GLU A 7 22.16 -3.54 -18.34
N GLU A 8 21.08 -4.22 -18.63
CA GLU A 8 19.67 -4.02 -18.25
C GLU A 8 19.41 -3.72 -16.73
N THR A 9 20.41 -3.15 -16.03
CA THR A 9 20.53 -3.09 -14.59
C THR A 9 19.62 -2.04 -13.95
N ASP A 10 19.17 -1.04 -14.70
CA ASP A 10 18.41 0.09 -14.15
C ASP A 10 16.92 0.07 -14.53
N MET A 11 16.49 -0.93 -15.29
CA MET A 11 15.08 -1.11 -15.67
C MET A 11 14.24 -1.56 -14.47
N ILE A 12 13.03 -1.07 -14.35
CA ILE A 12 12.10 -1.51 -13.31
C ILE A 12 11.77 -3.00 -13.48
N LYS A 13 12.04 -3.78 -12.45
CA LYS A 13 11.80 -5.23 -12.34
C LYS A 13 10.82 -5.61 -11.24
N LEU A 14 10.50 -4.67 -10.34
CA LEU A 14 9.61 -4.87 -9.21
C LEU A 14 8.65 -3.68 -9.07
N ALA A 15 7.36 -3.95 -9.04
CA ALA A 15 6.33 -2.99 -8.67
C ALA A 15 5.71 -3.39 -7.32
N CYS A 16 5.86 -2.54 -6.31
CA CYS A 16 5.18 -2.65 -5.02
C CYS A 16 3.95 -1.74 -5.04
N LEU A 17 2.77 -2.32 -5.02
CA LEU A 17 1.50 -1.61 -5.14
C LEU A 17 0.72 -1.72 -3.82
N ASP A 18 0.19 -0.62 -3.31
CA ASP A 18 -0.76 -0.67 -2.22
C ASP A 18 -2.10 -1.31 -2.67
N MET A 19 -2.91 -1.72 -1.70
CA MET A 19 -4.22 -2.34 -1.95
C MET A 19 -5.34 -1.31 -1.92
N ALA A 20 -5.84 -0.95 -0.74
CA ALA A 20 -7.01 -0.10 -0.57
C ALA A 20 -6.74 1.34 -1.04
N GLY A 21 -7.52 1.84 -2.00
CA GLY A 21 -7.33 3.16 -2.60
C GLY A 21 -6.35 3.20 -3.77
N THR A 22 -5.57 2.14 -4.01
CA THR A 22 -4.58 2.05 -5.09
C THR A 22 -4.94 1.00 -6.13
N THR A 23 -5.07 -0.27 -5.72
CA THR A 23 -5.48 -1.36 -6.61
C THR A 23 -6.90 -1.84 -6.32
N VAL A 24 -7.39 -1.60 -5.11
CA VAL A 24 -8.71 -2.02 -4.62
C VAL A 24 -9.52 -0.79 -4.22
N LEU A 25 -10.67 -0.62 -4.86
CA LEU A 25 -11.70 0.34 -4.44
C LEU A 25 -12.42 -0.24 -3.23
N ASP A 26 -12.44 0.49 -2.11
CA ASP A 26 -13.00 0.02 -0.85
C ASP A 26 -14.33 0.68 -0.46
N ASP A 27 -14.83 1.57 -1.29
CA ASP A 27 -16.11 2.29 -1.08
C ASP A 27 -16.30 2.82 0.36
N GLY A 28 -15.22 3.34 0.95
CA GLY A 28 -15.22 3.88 2.32
C GLY A 28 -15.16 2.84 3.44
N ALA A 29 -14.97 1.55 3.12
CA ALA A 29 -14.99 0.47 4.10
C ALA A 29 -13.86 0.59 5.14
N VAL A 30 -12.69 1.14 4.78
CA VAL A 30 -11.61 1.42 5.74
C VAL A 30 -12.07 2.44 6.79
N ALA A 31 -12.71 3.52 6.36
CA ALA A 31 -13.22 4.56 7.28
C ALA A 31 -14.32 4.00 8.20
N ASP A 32 -15.28 3.26 7.64
CA ASP A 32 -16.36 2.62 8.40
C ASP A 32 -15.81 1.61 9.42
N ALA A 33 -14.79 0.82 9.06
CA ALA A 33 -14.17 -0.14 9.95
C ALA A 33 -13.42 0.54 11.12
N PHE A 34 -12.75 1.67 10.87
CA PHE A 34 -12.17 2.49 11.94
C PHE A 34 -13.25 3.04 12.87
N ASP A 35 -14.32 3.58 12.30
CA ASP A 35 -15.44 4.15 13.08
C ASP A 35 -16.09 3.11 13.99
N ALA A 36 -16.38 1.93 13.44
CA ALA A 36 -16.91 0.80 14.19
C ALA A 36 -15.96 0.37 15.32
N SER A 37 -14.66 0.31 15.07
CA SER A 37 -13.66 -0.10 16.06
C SER A 37 -13.46 0.93 17.18
N LEU A 38 -13.46 2.23 16.87
CA LEU A 38 -13.39 3.30 17.85
C LEU A 38 -14.63 3.28 18.76
N SER A 39 -15.81 3.13 18.17
CA SER A 39 -17.08 3.03 18.90
C SER A 39 -17.11 1.80 19.82
N ALA A 40 -16.72 0.62 19.32
CA ALA A 40 -16.62 -0.61 20.12
C ALA A 40 -15.60 -0.49 21.25
N SER A 41 -14.59 0.36 21.10
CA SER A 41 -13.57 0.64 22.12
C SER A 41 -13.99 1.73 23.13
N GLY A 42 -15.25 2.19 23.08
CA GLY A 42 -15.81 3.15 24.02
C GLY A 42 -15.48 4.61 23.72
N LEU A 43 -15.01 4.94 22.52
CA LEU A 43 -14.88 6.32 22.05
C LEU A 43 -16.21 6.76 21.44
N SER A 44 -16.92 7.66 22.12
CA SER A 44 -18.20 8.16 21.63
C SER A 44 -18.02 9.11 20.45
N ALA A 45 -18.76 8.89 19.38
CA ALA A 45 -18.75 9.76 18.21
C ALA A 45 -18.95 11.24 18.62
N GLY A 46 -18.12 12.12 18.10
CA GLY A 46 -18.14 13.55 18.40
C GLY A 46 -17.43 13.96 19.70
N SER A 47 -16.95 13.03 20.54
CA SER A 47 -16.12 13.38 21.70
C SER A 47 -14.76 13.94 21.26
N PRO A 48 -14.08 14.76 22.09
CA PRO A 48 -12.74 15.26 21.79
C PRO A 48 -11.72 14.15 21.49
N ASP A 49 -11.79 13.04 22.25
CA ASP A 49 -10.89 11.89 22.08
C ASP A 49 -11.18 11.14 20.76
N TYR A 50 -12.45 10.98 20.41
CA TYR A 50 -12.85 10.43 19.12
C TYR A 50 -12.32 11.30 17.96
N GLN A 51 -12.52 12.62 18.03
CA GLN A 51 -12.03 13.53 16.99
C GLN A 51 -10.51 13.53 16.88
N ALA A 52 -9.79 13.41 18.00
CA ALA A 52 -8.34 13.27 18.00
C ALA A 52 -7.91 11.95 17.35
N ALA A 53 -8.59 10.84 17.65
CA ALA A 53 -8.34 9.55 17.02
C ALA A 53 -8.58 9.59 15.49
N VAL A 54 -9.67 10.19 15.04
CA VAL A 54 -9.97 10.34 13.59
C VAL A 54 -8.90 11.14 12.87
N ARG A 55 -8.44 12.27 13.46
CA ARG A 55 -7.31 13.03 12.86
C ARG A 55 -6.05 12.19 12.77
N TYR A 56 -5.70 11.48 13.85
CA TYR A 56 -4.52 10.61 13.87
C TYR A 56 -4.63 9.47 12.85
N ILE A 57 -5.79 8.85 12.68
CA ILE A 57 -6.06 7.85 11.65
C ILE A 57 -5.80 8.41 10.25
N HIS A 58 -6.29 9.62 9.96
CA HIS A 58 -6.05 10.27 8.67
C HIS A 58 -4.55 10.52 8.44
N GLU A 59 -3.84 11.07 9.42
CA GLU A 59 -2.40 11.35 9.34
C GLU A 59 -1.55 10.07 9.19
N THR A 60 -2.04 8.94 9.69
CA THR A 60 -1.34 7.64 9.66
C THR A 60 -1.97 6.64 8.70
N MET A 61 -2.81 7.11 7.76
CA MET A 61 -3.43 6.24 6.78
C MET A 61 -2.35 5.44 6.01
N GLY A 62 -2.67 4.19 5.68
CA GLY A 62 -1.71 3.26 5.04
C GLY A 62 -0.77 2.53 6.01
N GLN A 63 -0.67 2.94 7.28
CA GLN A 63 0.15 2.26 8.29
C GLN A 63 -0.50 0.96 8.81
N SER A 64 0.27 0.18 9.58
CA SER A 64 -0.19 -0.99 10.30
C SER A 64 -1.31 -0.64 11.26
N LYS A 65 -2.48 -1.27 11.14
CA LYS A 65 -3.67 -0.94 11.93
C LYS A 65 -3.43 -1.11 13.44
N ILE A 66 -2.75 -2.17 13.84
CA ILE A 66 -2.42 -2.39 15.26
C ILE A 66 -1.51 -1.28 15.82
N GLU A 67 -0.55 -0.76 15.02
CA GLU A 67 0.32 0.33 15.48
C GLU A 67 -0.46 1.65 15.61
N VAL A 68 -1.41 1.91 14.71
CA VAL A 68 -2.32 3.05 14.81
C VAL A 68 -3.13 2.96 16.11
N PHE A 69 -3.73 1.80 16.40
CA PHE A 69 -4.50 1.61 17.65
C PHE A 69 -3.62 1.66 18.91
N ARG A 70 -2.40 1.13 18.87
CA ARG A 70 -1.45 1.25 19.99
C ARG A 70 -1.16 2.71 20.35
N SER A 71 -1.04 3.55 19.34
CA SER A 71 -0.81 4.98 19.52
C SER A 71 -2.06 5.68 20.06
N ILE A 72 -3.24 5.40 19.51
CA ILE A 72 -4.53 5.97 19.95
C ILE A 72 -4.79 5.65 21.43
N PHE A 73 -4.52 4.43 21.85
CA PHE A 73 -4.80 3.97 23.22
C PHE A 73 -3.60 4.08 24.16
N ALA A 74 -2.60 4.91 23.81
CA ALA A 74 -1.45 5.26 24.66
C ALA A 74 -0.76 4.05 25.31
N GLY A 75 -0.64 2.94 24.57
CA GLY A 75 0.06 1.73 25.02
C GLY A 75 -0.80 0.74 25.81
N ASP A 76 -2.11 0.97 25.97
CA ASP A 76 -3.04 -0.07 26.41
C ASP A 76 -3.16 -1.14 25.33
N LEU A 77 -2.29 -2.15 25.41
CA LEU A 77 -2.17 -3.20 24.42
C LEU A 77 -3.45 -4.01 24.26
N HIS A 78 -4.13 -4.29 25.37
CA HIS A 78 -5.37 -5.09 25.33
C HIS A 78 -6.46 -4.33 24.56
N ARG A 79 -6.60 -3.02 24.82
CA ARG A 79 -7.57 -2.18 24.12
C ARG A 79 -7.21 -1.99 22.65
N ALA A 80 -5.93 -1.84 22.32
CA ALA A 80 -5.45 -1.74 20.97
C ALA A 80 -5.71 -3.02 20.17
N GLU A 81 -5.44 -4.20 20.75
CA GLU A 81 -5.70 -5.49 20.13
C GLU A 81 -7.20 -5.75 19.91
N ALA A 82 -8.04 -5.38 20.87
CA ALA A 82 -9.49 -5.48 20.73
C ALA A 82 -10.02 -4.57 19.62
N ALA A 83 -9.54 -3.32 19.53
CA ALA A 83 -9.90 -2.38 18.47
C ALA A 83 -9.43 -2.88 17.10
N ASN A 84 -8.21 -3.41 17.01
CA ASN A 84 -7.69 -3.98 15.76
C ASN A 84 -8.53 -5.18 15.32
N SER A 85 -8.90 -6.06 16.23
CA SER A 85 -9.75 -7.21 15.91
C SER A 85 -11.15 -6.78 15.42
N ALA A 86 -11.72 -5.75 16.04
CA ALA A 86 -12.99 -5.17 15.60
C ALA A 86 -12.88 -4.53 14.20
N PHE A 87 -11.79 -3.83 13.92
CA PHE A 87 -11.50 -3.27 12.59
C PHE A 87 -11.43 -4.37 11.52
N GLU A 88 -10.62 -5.40 11.75
CA GLU A 88 -10.44 -6.49 10.79
C GLU A 88 -11.76 -7.23 10.53
N ALA A 89 -12.57 -7.46 11.58
CA ALA A 89 -13.88 -8.09 11.44
C ALA A 89 -14.85 -7.23 10.62
N ALA A 90 -14.96 -5.94 10.90
CA ALA A 90 -15.81 -5.01 10.15
C ALA A 90 -15.38 -4.88 8.68
N TYR A 91 -14.08 -4.87 8.42
CA TYR A 91 -13.57 -4.82 7.05
C TYR A 91 -13.86 -6.11 6.27
N ILE A 92 -13.69 -7.29 6.89
CA ILE A 92 -14.05 -8.58 6.27
C ILE A 92 -15.55 -8.63 5.95
N GLU A 93 -16.41 -8.12 6.83
CA GLU A 93 -17.85 -8.02 6.57
C GLU A 93 -18.16 -7.14 5.35
N ALA A 94 -17.45 -6.02 5.20
CA ALA A 94 -17.57 -5.15 4.02
C ALA A 94 -17.16 -5.88 2.73
N VAL A 95 -16.08 -6.68 2.76
CA VAL A 95 -15.67 -7.53 1.62
C VAL A 95 -16.75 -8.55 1.29
N GLN A 96 -17.31 -9.24 2.29
CA GLN A 96 -18.39 -10.23 2.11
C GLN A 96 -19.66 -9.61 1.53
N SER A 97 -19.90 -8.34 1.80
CA SER A 97 -21.04 -7.58 1.29
C SER A 97 -20.80 -6.97 -0.11
N ASN A 98 -19.76 -7.43 -0.82
CA ASN A 98 -19.37 -6.96 -2.16
C ASN A 98 -19.10 -5.43 -2.25
N ARG A 99 -18.61 -4.83 -1.19
CA ARG A 99 -18.19 -3.41 -1.20
C ARG A 99 -16.78 -3.22 -1.76
N MET A 100 -16.13 -4.31 -2.19
CA MET A 100 -14.80 -4.30 -2.79
C MET A 100 -14.87 -4.56 -4.28
N ALA A 101 -14.12 -3.80 -5.04
CA ALA A 101 -13.93 -3.98 -6.47
C ALA A 101 -12.47 -3.62 -6.84
N PRO A 102 -11.95 -4.09 -7.96
CA PRO A 102 -10.72 -3.53 -8.50
C PRO A 102 -10.89 -2.02 -8.79
N ILE A 103 -9.88 -1.21 -8.52
CA ILE A 103 -9.77 0.11 -9.14
C ILE A 103 -9.81 -0.11 -10.67
N PRO A 104 -10.50 0.75 -11.44
CA PRO A 104 -10.57 0.60 -12.90
C PRO A 104 -9.19 0.38 -13.51
N GLN A 105 -9.06 -0.65 -14.33
CA GLN A 105 -7.82 -1.09 -14.99
C GLN A 105 -6.69 -1.59 -14.08
N ALA A 106 -6.91 -1.77 -12.77
CA ALA A 106 -5.86 -2.27 -11.87
C ALA A 106 -5.41 -3.69 -12.24
N ALA A 107 -6.34 -4.59 -12.54
CA ALA A 107 -6.02 -5.96 -12.94
C ALA A 107 -5.21 -5.99 -14.25
N GLU A 108 -5.66 -5.24 -15.27
CA GLU A 108 -4.96 -5.12 -16.54
C GLU A 108 -3.58 -4.50 -16.40
N THR A 109 -3.41 -3.55 -15.47
CA THR A 109 -2.12 -2.94 -15.14
C THR A 109 -1.17 -3.99 -14.57
N ILE A 110 -1.64 -4.79 -13.61
CA ILE A 110 -0.85 -5.89 -13.02
C ILE A 110 -0.45 -6.91 -14.10
N GLU A 111 -1.38 -7.30 -14.99
CA GLU A 111 -1.11 -8.21 -16.10
C GLU A 111 -0.04 -7.66 -17.05
N LYS A 112 -0.13 -6.38 -17.43
CA LYS A 112 0.85 -5.72 -18.31
C LYS A 112 2.23 -5.68 -17.66
N LEU A 113 2.34 -5.29 -16.40
CA LEU A 113 3.60 -5.25 -15.65
C LEU A 113 4.24 -6.65 -15.59
N ARG A 114 3.46 -7.68 -15.27
CA ARG A 114 3.97 -9.07 -15.27
C ARG A 114 4.35 -9.55 -16.67
N GLY A 115 3.59 -9.20 -17.67
CA GLY A 115 3.86 -9.52 -19.07
C GLY A 115 5.17 -8.89 -19.58
N SER A 116 5.59 -7.76 -19.03
CA SER A 116 6.88 -7.13 -19.31
C SER A 116 8.04 -7.67 -18.45
N GLY A 117 7.80 -8.69 -17.61
CA GLY A 117 8.80 -9.30 -16.74
C GLY A 117 9.00 -8.59 -15.40
N CYS A 118 8.13 -7.65 -15.05
CA CYS A 118 8.13 -6.99 -13.76
C CYS A 118 7.38 -7.83 -12.72
N ALA A 119 8.01 -8.15 -11.60
CA ALA A 119 7.32 -8.77 -10.47
C ALA A 119 6.34 -7.77 -9.85
N VAL A 120 5.12 -8.21 -9.53
CA VAL A 120 4.13 -7.35 -8.86
C VAL A 120 3.84 -7.88 -7.47
N VAL A 121 4.10 -7.04 -6.47
CA VAL A 121 3.90 -7.32 -5.05
C VAL A 121 2.87 -6.36 -4.50
N LEU A 122 1.78 -6.90 -3.94
CA LEU A 122 0.84 -6.07 -3.18
C LEU A 122 1.38 -5.85 -1.76
N THR A 123 1.29 -4.63 -1.28
CA THR A 123 1.64 -4.27 0.11
C THR A 123 0.43 -3.65 0.79
N THR A 124 0.23 -3.93 2.07
CA THR A 124 -0.93 -3.39 2.80
C THR A 124 -0.64 -3.21 4.29
N GLY A 125 -1.40 -2.34 4.93
CA GLY A 125 -1.42 -2.20 6.39
C GLY A 125 -2.37 -3.17 7.11
N PHE A 126 -3.12 -4.01 6.37
CA PHE A 126 -4.01 -5.02 6.94
C PHE A 126 -3.24 -6.22 7.51
N ALA A 127 -3.90 -6.96 8.40
CA ALA A 127 -3.44 -8.27 8.82
C ALA A 127 -3.44 -9.28 7.65
N PRO A 128 -2.58 -10.33 7.69
CA PRO A 128 -2.51 -11.32 6.61
C PRO A 128 -3.86 -11.97 6.28
N THR A 129 -4.69 -12.25 7.27
CA THR A 129 -6.01 -12.85 7.08
C THR A 129 -6.91 -11.98 6.21
N THR A 130 -6.98 -10.68 6.50
CA THR A 130 -7.79 -9.73 5.74
C THR A 130 -7.23 -9.52 4.34
N ARG A 131 -5.90 -9.35 4.22
CA ARG A 131 -5.21 -9.28 2.92
C ARG A 131 -5.55 -10.47 2.01
N ASP A 132 -5.39 -11.68 2.54
CA ASP A 132 -5.59 -12.91 1.77
C ASP A 132 -7.08 -13.11 1.41
N TYR A 133 -7.98 -12.64 2.28
CA TYR A 133 -9.40 -12.65 2.01
C TYR A 133 -9.78 -11.72 0.84
N ILE A 134 -9.25 -10.49 0.82
CA ILE A 134 -9.44 -9.54 -0.29
C ILE A 134 -8.92 -10.13 -1.60
N ILE A 135 -7.69 -10.64 -1.61
CA ILE A 135 -7.05 -11.24 -2.79
C ILE A 135 -7.88 -12.41 -3.32
N ALA A 136 -8.41 -13.24 -2.43
CA ALA A 136 -9.27 -14.36 -2.81
C ALA A 136 -10.61 -13.90 -3.38
N ALA A 137 -11.24 -12.90 -2.76
CA ALA A 137 -12.52 -12.34 -3.21
C ALA A 137 -12.41 -11.70 -4.62
N LEU A 138 -11.27 -11.07 -4.93
CA LEU A 138 -11.00 -10.48 -6.24
C LEU A 138 -10.48 -11.51 -7.27
N GLY A 139 -10.18 -12.75 -6.88
CA GLY A 139 -9.61 -13.76 -7.78
C GLY A 139 -8.15 -13.49 -8.17
N TRP A 140 -7.39 -12.75 -7.36
CA TRP A 140 -6.06 -12.24 -7.73
C TRP A 140 -4.89 -13.13 -7.29
N ARG A 141 -5.14 -14.35 -6.77
CA ARG A 141 -4.07 -15.24 -6.28
C ARG A 141 -3.00 -15.53 -7.34
N ASP A 142 -3.43 -15.76 -8.59
CA ASP A 142 -2.52 -16.07 -9.71
C ASP A 142 -2.11 -14.81 -10.49
N LEU A 143 -2.76 -13.68 -10.22
CA LEU A 143 -2.50 -12.41 -10.88
C LEU A 143 -1.25 -11.73 -10.37
N ILE A 144 -0.93 -11.86 -9.08
CA ILE A 144 0.19 -11.21 -8.40
C ILE A 144 1.35 -12.17 -8.15
N THR A 145 2.56 -11.64 -7.94
CA THR A 145 3.72 -12.45 -7.56
C THR A 145 3.62 -12.87 -6.09
N LEU A 146 3.35 -11.93 -5.20
CA LEU A 146 3.10 -12.15 -3.77
C LEU A 146 2.42 -10.92 -3.14
N ALA A 147 1.99 -11.05 -1.89
CA ALA A 147 1.47 -9.95 -1.10
C ALA A 147 2.09 -9.94 0.29
N LEU A 148 2.29 -8.73 0.84
CA LEU A 148 2.94 -8.51 2.13
C LEU A 148 2.06 -7.67 3.06
N SER A 149 2.00 -8.12 4.30
CA SER A 149 1.51 -7.39 5.47
C SER A 149 2.68 -7.01 6.38
N PRO A 150 2.53 -6.09 7.35
CA PRO A 150 3.63 -5.68 8.23
C PRO A 150 4.35 -6.84 8.93
N VAL A 151 3.62 -7.86 9.36
CA VAL A 151 4.19 -9.04 10.05
C VAL A 151 5.10 -9.89 9.16
N ASP A 152 4.95 -9.81 7.83
CA ASP A 152 5.79 -10.54 6.87
C ASP A 152 7.18 -9.91 6.70
N ALA A 153 7.34 -8.64 7.12
CA ALA A 153 8.51 -7.83 6.86
C ALA A 153 9.17 -7.25 8.14
N GLY A 154 8.48 -7.32 9.28
CA GLY A 154 8.91 -6.76 10.55
C GLY A 154 8.20 -5.46 10.91
N ARG A 155 8.24 -4.42 10.05
CA ARG A 155 7.54 -3.15 10.25
C ARG A 155 6.69 -2.81 9.04
N GLY A 156 5.53 -2.15 9.33
CA GLY A 156 4.69 -1.56 8.29
C GLY A 156 5.22 -0.20 7.80
N ARG A 157 4.54 0.36 6.82
CA ARG A 157 4.75 1.75 6.37
C ARG A 157 4.64 2.72 7.56
N PRO A 158 5.37 3.79 7.58
CA PRO A 158 6.23 4.38 6.55
C PRO A 158 7.67 3.85 6.52
N TYR A 159 7.93 2.69 7.12
CA TYR A 159 9.24 2.03 7.06
C TYR A 159 9.40 1.28 5.73
N PRO A 160 10.64 1.11 5.23
CA PRO A 160 10.91 0.50 3.93
C PRO A 160 10.79 -1.03 3.94
N ASP A 161 10.54 -1.64 5.09
CA ASP A 161 10.69 -3.06 5.35
C ASP A 161 9.91 -3.95 4.36
N MET A 162 8.65 -3.61 4.05
CA MET A 162 7.86 -4.38 3.08
C MET A 162 8.41 -4.28 1.66
N VAL A 163 8.86 -3.10 1.24
CA VAL A 163 9.46 -2.88 -0.09
C VAL A 163 10.76 -3.65 -0.22
N LEU A 164 11.64 -3.58 0.79
CA LEU A 164 12.90 -4.33 0.81
C LEU A 164 12.67 -5.84 0.93
N THR A 165 11.64 -6.27 1.66
CA THR A 165 11.24 -7.69 1.72
C THR A 165 10.74 -8.18 0.36
N ALA A 166 9.98 -7.34 -0.36
CA ALA A 166 9.54 -7.62 -1.72
C ALA A 166 10.74 -7.82 -2.66
N LEU A 167 11.72 -6.91 -2.62
CA LEU A 167 12.97 -7.02 -3.38
C LEU A 167 13.67 -8.36 -3.12
N LEU A 168 13.88 -8.71 -1.85
CA LEU A 168 14.56 -9.96 -1.46
C LEU A 168 13.79 -11.21 -1.92
N ARG A 169 12.46 -11.21 -1.77
CA ARG A 169 11.62 -12.37 -2.10
C ARG A 169 11.41 -12.56 -3.61
N THR A 170 11.52 -11.50 -4.39
CA THR A 170 11.41 -11.56 -5.87
C THR A 170 12.76 -11.78 -6.55
N GLY A 171 13.86 -11.67 -5.82
CA GLY A 171 15.21 -11.73 -6.38
C GLY A 171 15.58 -10.51 -7.20
N THR A 172 14.88 -9.38 -7.01
CA THR A 172 15.25 -8.11 -7.64
C THR A 172 16.61 -7.66 -7.10
N GLU A 173 17.51 -7.26 -8.00
CA GLU A 173 18.93 -7.12 -7.67
C GLU A 173 19.28 -5.78 -7.04
N ALA A 174 18.53 -4.71 -7.36
CA ALA A 174 18.85 -3.36 -6.92
C ALA A 174 17.58 -2.56 -6.58
N VAL A 175 17.71 -1.59 -5.67
CA VAL A 175 16.59 -0.78 -5.20
C VAL A 175 16.08 0.21 -6.24
N ASP A 176 16.94 0.63 -7.17
CA ASP A 176 16.60 1.46 -8.32
C ASP A 176 15.82 0.71 -9.42
N GLN A 177 15.67 -0.60 -9.30
CA GLN A 177 14.77 -1.41 -10.12
C GLN A 177 13.33 -1.49 -9.54
N ILE A 178 13.02 -0.71 -8.50
CA ILE A 178 11.72 -0.74 -7.81
C ILE A 178 10.88 0.46 -8.20
N ALA A 179 9.60 0.19 -8.52
CA ALA A 179 8.54 1.18 -8.52
C ALA A 179 7.60 0.93 -7.33
N VAL A 180 7.24 1.98 -6.61
CA VAL A 180 6.24 1.95 -5.54
C VAL A 180 5.08 2.85 -5.95
N ALA A 181 3.85 2.37 -5.81
CA ALA A 181 2.65 3.18 -5.98
C ALA A 181 1.69 2.97 -4.81
N GLY A 182 1.15 4.08 -4.31
CA GLY A 182 0.20 4.08 -3.21
C GLY A 182 -0.59 5.39 -3.13
N ASP A 183 -1.69 5.38 -2.42
CA ASP A 183 -2.60 6.52 -2.28
C ASP A 183 -2.34 7.34 -1.00
N THR A 184 -1.32 6.97 -0.22
CA THR A 184 -1.01 7.66 1.05
C THR A 184 0.45 8.12 1.11
N THR A 185 0.70 9.14 1.93
CA THR A 185 2.07 9.58 2.24
C THR A 185 2.90 8.49 2.89
N SER A 186 2.26 7.52 3.57
CA SER A 186 2.93 6.37 4.17
C SER A 186 3.58 5.46 3.10
N ASP A 187 2.95 5.31 1.93
CA ASP A 187 3.50 4.59 0.79
C ASP A 187 4.70 5.31 0.21
N LEU A 188 4.57 6.62 0.02
CA LEU A 188 5.62 7.46 -0.54
C LEU A 188 6.87 7.46 0.36
N TRP A 189 6.69 7.58 1.67
CA TRP A 189 7.80 7.46 2.62
C TRP A 189 8.45 6.09 2.60
N ALA A 190 7.67 5.02 2.50
CA ALA A 190 8.21 3.66 2.42
C ALA A 190 9.03 3.46 1.14
N GLY A 191 8.52 3.91 -0.01
CA GLY A 191 9.23 3.86 -1.29
C GLY A 191 10.50 4.70 -1.30
N GLY A 192 10.42 5.96 -0.85
CA GLY A 192 11.57 6.84 -0.78
C GLY A 192 12.66 6.34 0.16
N ARG A 193 12.29 5.81 1.33
CA ARG A 193 13.23 5.21 2.29
C ARG A 193 13.85 3.90 1.79
N ALA A 194 13.15 3.17 0.93
CA ALA A 194 13.69 1.97 0.28
C ALA A 194 14.69 2.30 -0.82
N GLY A 195 14.68 3.52 -1.34
CA GLY A 195 15.52 3.92 -2.48
C GLY A 195 14.92 3.55 -3.83
N ALA A 196 13.59 3.37 -3.92
CA ALA A 196 12.90 3.05 -5.16
C ALA A 196 13.10 4.16 -6.21
N ALA A 197 13.33 3.78 -7.48
CA ALA A 197 13.51 4.73 -8.58
C ALA A 197 12.21 5.50 -8.91
N ILE A 198 11.07 4.81 -8.81
CA ILE A 198 9.76 5.40 -8.99
C ILE A 198 9.00 5.32 -7.66
N VAL A 199 8.56 6.47 -7.17
CA VAL A 199 7.68 6.61 -6.01
C VAL A 199 6.48 7.43 -6.45
N ALA A 200 5.35 6.78 -6.67
CA ALA A 200 4.16 7.39 -7.27
C ALA A 200 3.00 7.49 -6.26
N GLY A 201 2.49 8.69 -6.04
CA GLY A 201 1.19 8.90 -5.40
C GLY A 201 0.08 8.71 -6.41
N VAL A 202 -0.99 7.99 -6.06
CA VAL A 202 -2.20 7.84 -6.90
C VAL A 202 -3.38 8.55 -6.28
N GLN A 203 -4.18 9.24 -7.10
CA GLN A 203 -5.29 10.11 -6.63
C GLN A 203 -6.61 9.35 -6.41
N THR A 204 -6.58 8.02 -6.41
CA THR A 204 -7.77 7.18 -6.28
C THR A 204 -8.16 6.84 -4.84
N GLY A 205 -7.41 7.31 -3.86
CA GLY A 205 -7.60 6.91 -2.46
C GLY A 205 -7.67 8.05 -1.46
N ALA A 206 -6.99 7.89 -0.32
CA ALA A 206 -7.22 8.71 0.88
C ALA A 206 -6.55 10.09 0.87
N HIS A 207 -5.38 10.24 0.24
CA HIS A 207 -4.61 11.48 0.27
C HIS A 207 -4.68 12.24 -1.06
N SER A 208 -4.55 13.55 -0.97
CA SER A 208 -4.56 14.50 -2.08
C SER A 208 -3.14 14.92 -2.50
N ASP A 209 -3.02 15.68 -3.61
CA ASP A 209 -1.78 16.33 -4.02
C ASP A 209 -1.12 17.17 -2.93
N ALA A 210 -1.94 17.85 -2.11
CA ALA A 210 -1.44 18.67 -1.02
C ALA A 210 -0.77 17.82 0.07
N ASP A 211 -1.30 16.61 0.32
CA ASP A 211 -0.70 15.67 1.25
C ASP A 211 0.59 15.09 0.65
N PHE A 212 0.57 14.69 -0.63
CA PHE A 212 1.74 14.14 -1.32
C PHE A 212 2.91 15.12 -1.35
N ALA A 213 2.65 16.42 -1.44
CA ALA A 213 3.69 17.45 -1.39
C ALA A 213 4.52 17.43 -0.09
N THR A 214 4.04 16.75 0.97
CA THR A 214 4.73 16.61 2.26
C THR A 214 5.64 15.38 2.35
N ALA A 215 5.63 14.51 1.33
CA ALA A 215 6.35 13.24 1.31
C ALA A 215 7.24 13.11 0.06
N PRO A 216 8.32 12.32 0.10
CA PRO A 216 9.16 12.10 -1.07
C PRO A 216 8.38 11.35 -2.14
N HIS A 217 8.31 11.91 -3.35
CA HIS A 217 7.71 11.26 -4.50
C HIS A 217 8.39 11.69 -5.78
N THR A 218 8.28 10.87 -6.82
CA THR A 218 8.77 11.17 -8.17
C THR A 218 7.64 11.54 -9.11
N HIS A 219 6.45 10.98 -8.87
CA HIS A 219 5.26 11.15 -9.70
C HIS A 219 3.99 11.27 -8.85
N VAL A 220 3.01 12.00 -9.38
CA VAL A 220 1.61 11.92 -8.96
C VAL A 220 0.82 11.49 -10.19
N LEU A 221 0.05 10.42 -10.06
CA LEU A 221 -0.71 9.78 -11.12
C LEU A 221 -2.20 9.84 -10.81
N ASP A 222 -3.04 9.94 -11.82
CA ASP A 222 -4.48 9.91 -11.61
C ASP A 222 -4.94 8.57 -11.03
N SER A 223 -4.32 7.47 -11.49
CA SER A 223 -4.57 6.13 -10.98
C SER A 223 -3.37 5.19 -11.18
N VAL A 224 -3.45 3.98 -10.63
CA VAL A 224 -2.46 2.93 -10.87
C VAL A 224 -2.36 2.54 -12.35
N ALA A 225 -3.38 2.81 -13.16
CA ALA A 225 -3.39 2.54 -14.60
C ALA A 225 -2.28 3.29 -15.35
N ASP A 226 -1.88 4.47 -14.85
CA ASP A 226 -0.86 5.30 -15.48
C ASP A 226 0.57 4.82 -15.15
N LEU A 227 0.72 3.90 -14.22
CA LEU A 227 2.03 3.42 -13.78
C LEU A 227 2.80 2.69 -14.89
N VAL A 228 2.10 1.98 -15.79
CA VAL A 228 2.75 1.29 -16.91
C VAL A 228 3.48 2.28 -17.80
N ALA A 229 2.81 3.37 -18.21
CA ALA A 229 3.42 4.40 -19.05
C ALA A 229 4.57 5.13 -18.33
N CYS A 230 4.45 5.32 -17.03
CA CYS A 230 5.51 5.89 -16.19
C CYS A 230 6.76 4.99 -16.19
N ILE A 231 6.59 3.68 -15.96
CA ILE A 231 7.67 2.69 -15.99
C ILE A 231 8.29 2.58 -17.39
N ASP A 232 7.49 2.53 -18.44
CA ASP A 232 7.98 2.46 -19.82
C ASP A 232 8.85 3.68 -20.17
N THR A 233 8.44 4.87 -19.74
CA THR A 233 9.20 6.11 -19.93
C THR A 233 10.53 6.06 -19.19
N HIS A 234 10.55 5.60 -17.94
CA HIS A 234 11.76 5.41 -17.15
C HIS A 234 12.71 4.41 -17.83
N ASN A 235 12.20 3.23 -18.19
CA ASN A 235 12.99 2.17 -18.82
C ASN A 235 13.62 2.60 -20.16
N GLN A 236 12.90 3.40 -20.97
CA GLN A 236 13.43 3.96 -22.20
C GLN A 236 14.53 5.01 -21.96
N ALA A 237 14.47 5.74 -20.84
CA ALA A 237 15.48 6.75 -20.50
C ALA A 237 16.80 6.10 -20.04
N VAL A 238 16.73 5.01 -19.28
CA VAL A 238 17.91 4.30 -18.75
C VAL A 238 18.54 3.34 -19.77
N SER A 239 17.81 2.97 -20.83
CA SER A 239 18.31 2.10 -21.92
C SER A 239 19.10 2.88 -22.99
N ARG A 240 19.27 4.20 -22.86
CA ARG A 240 19.99 5.09 -23.78
C ARG A 240 21.38 5.43 -23.28
#